data_f8feabe96c6b14e892410124b0adaf9f
#
_entry.id   f8feabe96c6b14e892410124b0adaf9f
#
_cell.length_a   1.000
_cell.length_b   1.000
_cell.length_c   1.000
_cell.angle_alpha   90.00
_cell.angle_beta   90.00
_cell.angle_gamma   90.00
#
_symmetry.space_group_name_H-M   'P 1'
#
loop_
_entity.id
_entity.type
_entity.pdbx_description
1 polymer ?
#
loop_
_entity_poly.entity_id
_entity_poly.type
_entity_poly.pdbx_seq_one_letter_code
_entity_poly.pdbx_strand_id
1 'polypeptide(L)'
;MAMNQFNLPGCLIIEEGACERLNEILADCIPGIEKKKIVIATEKSLIPIMKSYLDEMKRDLPASELYLIEENSFSEAMELAKHICMRDVEVIIGVGGGRVLDVAKYAGFVGKIPYICVPTTLSNDSLSS
;
A
#
# COMPACT_ATOMS: atom_id res chain seq x y z
N MET A 1 -3.86 20.55 2.81
CA MET A 1 -3.97 20.11 2.68
C MET A 1 -4.00 19.20 2.12
N ALA A 2 -4.18 18.98 2.46
CA ALA A 2 -3.78 17.98 2.02
C ALA A 2 -4.10 17.68 0.81
N MET A 3 -4.02 18.32 0.07
CA MET A 3 -4.33 18.14 -1.11
C MET A 3 -3.53 17.27 -1.82
N ASN A 4 -2.66 16.66 -1.23
CA ASN A 4 -1.81 15.75 -1.91
C ASN A 4 -2.42 14.39 -1.98
N GLN A 5 -3.71 14.29 -1.92
CA GLN A 5 -4.42 13.06 -2.05
C GLN A 5 -5.25 13.10 -3.29
N PHE A 6 -5.27 11.99 -4.01
CA PHE A 6 -6.20 11.84 -5.10
C PHE A 6 -7.20 10.80 -4.70
N ASN A 7 -8.44 11.15 -4.74
CA ASN A 7 -9.49 10.26 -4.31
C ASN A 7 -10.23 9.76 -5.53
N LEU A 8 -9.60 8.86 -6.24
CA LEU A 8 -10.22 8.24 -7.41
C LEU A 8 -10.98 7.00 -6.97
N PRO A 9 -12.00 6.59 -7.74
CA PRO A 9 -12.71 5.36 -7.39
C PRO A 9 -11.73 4.22 -7.28
N GLY A 10 -11.59 3.67 -6.09
CA GLY A 10 -10.71 2.54 -5.87
C GLY A 10 -9.25 2.87 -5.74
N CYS A 11 -8.89 4.14 -5.74
CA CYS A 11 -7.47 4.50 -5.69
C CYS A 11 -7.29 5.79 -4.89
N LEU A 12 -6.29 5.78 -4.03
CA LEU A 12 -5.94 6.94 -3.23
C LEU A 12 -4.43 7.05 -3.24
N ILE A 13 -3.92 8.22 -3.55
CA ILE A 13 -2.49 8.46 -3.59
C ILE A 13 -2.11 9.39 -2.46
N ILE A 14 -1.15 8.97 -1.65
CA ILE A 14 -0.67 9.77 -0.53
C ILE A 14 0.78 10.14 -0.81
N GLU A 15 1.05 11.42 -0.80
CA GLU A 15 2.40 11.87 -1.08
C GLU A 15 3.33 11.58 0.07
N GLU A 16 4.61 11.49 -0.25
CA GLU A 16 5.57 11.08 0.75
C GLU A 16 5.58 12.00 1.92
N GLY A 17 5.51 13.17 1.95
CA GLY A 17 5.52 13.98 3.17
C GLY A 17 4.45 13.61 4.16
N ALA A 18 3.46 12.84 3.74
CA ALA A 18 2.36 12.47 4.61
C ALA A 18 2.59 11.15 5.34
N CYS A 19 3.72 10.50 5.11
CA CYS A 19 3.95 9.19 5.73
C CYS A 19 3.91 9.23 7.24
N GLU A 20 4.34 10.32 7.83
CA GLU A 20 4.35 10.41 9.28
C GLU A 20 2.96 10.45 9.88
N ARG A 21 1.97 10.77 9.06
CA ARG A 21 0.59 10.82 9.52
C ARG A 21 -0.27 9.85 8.74
N LEU A 22 0.38 8.81 8.21
CA LEU A 22 -0.28 7.89 7.32
C LEU A 22 -1.53 7.27 7.93
N ASN A 23 -1.44 6.80 9.16
CA ASN A 23 -2.58 6.13 9.77
C ASN A 23 -3.75 7.08 10.00
N GLU A 24 -3.46 8.34 10.31
CA GLU A 24 -4.53 9.32 10.44
C GLU A 24 -5.21 9.56 9.10
N ILE A 25 -4.40 9.67 8.06
CA ILE A 25 -4.95 9.92 6.73
C ILE A 25 -5.79 8.73 6.28
N LEU A 26 -5.32 7.53 6.54
CA LEU A 26 -6.08 6.33 6.18
C LEU A 26 -7.42 6.28 6.90
N ALA A 27 -7.42 6.62 8.18
CA ALA A 27 -8.66 6.60 8.95
C ALA A 27 -9.66 7.62 8.42
N ASP A 28 -9.16 8.77 7.97
CA ASP A 28 -10.03 9.80 7.42
C ASP A 28 -10.60 9.38 6.08
N CYS A 29 -9.79 8.74 5.24
CA CYS A 29 -10.21 8.40 3.89
C CYS A 29 -11.05 7.14 3.84
N ILE A 30 -10.79 6.20 4.72
CA ILE A 30 -11.54 4.95 4.75
C ILE A 30 -11.99 4.73 6.18
N PRO A 31 -13.19 5.21 6.52
CA PRO A 31 -13.68 5.02 7.88
C PRO A 31 -13.77 3.55 8.24
N GLY A 32 -13.31 3.22 9.43
CA GLY A 32 -13.34 1.84 9.88
C GLY A 32 -12.22 0.99 9.32
N ILE A 33 -11.20 1.61 8.77
CA ILE A 33 -10.12 0.86 8.14
C ILE A 33 -9.45 -0.08 9.11
N GLU A 34 -9.43 0.27 10.39
CA GLU A 34 -8.78 -0.58 11.38
C GLU A 34 -9.48 -1.92 11.55
N LYS A 35 -10.71 -2.03 11.05
CA LYS A 35 -11.46 -3.28 11.13
C LYS A 35 -11.44 -4.06 9.82
N LYS A 36 -10.81 -3.52 8.81
CA LYS A 36 -10.82 -4.16 7.51
C LYS A 36 -9.62 -5.06 7.30
N LYS A 37 -9.79 -6.05 6.45
CA LYS A 37 -8.67 -6.90 6.08
C LYS A 37 -7.86 -6.20 5.03
N ILE A 38 -6.59 -6.00 5.31
CA ILE A 38 -5.72 -5.18 4.49
C ILE A 38 -4.47 -5.96 4.10
N VAL A 39 -4.05 -5.79 2.86
CA VAL A 39 -2.75 -6.27 2.43
C VAL A 39 -1.86 -5.06 2.25
N ILE A 40 -0.70 -5.09 2.86
CA ILE A 40 0.32 -4.07 2.66
C ILE A 40 1.36 -4.66 1.74
N ALA A 41 1.37 -4.23 0.50
CA ALA A 41 2.27 -4.76 -0.51
C ALA A 41 3.51 -3.87 -0.59
N THR A 42 4.67 -4.47 -0.42
CA THR A 42 5.92 -3.72 -0.48
C THR A 42 7.01 -4.65 -0.99
N GLU A 43 8.24 -4.17 -1.05
CA GLU A 43 9.33 -5.01 -1.49
C GLU A 43 10.30 -5.22 -0.33
N LYS A 44 11.01 -6.32 -0.40
CA LYS A 44 11.89 -6.75 0.68
C LYS A 44 12.93 -5.70 1.04
N SER A 45 13.44 -5.01 0.04
CA SER A 45 14.49 -4.04 0.28
C SER A 45 14.02 -2.85 1.12
N LEU A 46 12.72 -2.60 1.14
CA LEU A 46 12.19 -1.46 1.89
C LEU A 46 11.90 -1.79 3.34
N ILE A 47 11.84 -3.06 3.69
CA ILE A 47 11.47 -3.44 5.05
C ILE A 47 12.39 -2.83 6.10
N PRO A 48 13.72 -2.93 5.98
CA PRO A 48 14.56 -2.33 7.00
C PRO A 48 14.49 -0.80 7.01
N ILE A 49 14.25 -0.20 5.85
CA ILE A 49 14.19 1.25 5.76
C ILE A 49 12.92 1.79 6.37
N MET A 50 11.81 1.11 6.15
CA MET A 50 10.51 1.59 6.59
C MET A 50 9.95 0.79 7.75
N LYS A 51 10.82 0.13 8.48
CA LYS A 51 10.35 -0.79 9.51
C LYS A 51 9.45 -0.11 10.54
N SER A 52 9.80 1.07 10.99
CA SER A 52 8.99 1.73 12.01
C SER A 52 7.60 2.08 11.48
N TYR A 53 7.52 2.52 10.23
CA TYR A 53 6.22 2.82 9.64
C TYR A 53 5.40 1.55 9.44
N LEU A 54 6.04 0.49 8.98
CA LEU A 54 5.33 -0.77 8.78
C LEU A 54 4.85 -1.34 10.09
N ASP A 55 5.66 -1.24 11.14
CA ASP A 55 5.27 -1.72 12.45
C ASP A 55 4.08 -0.92 12.99
N GLU A 56 4.09 0.39 12.79
CA GLU A 56 2.97 1.21 13.22
C GLU A 56 1.71 0.86 12.47
N MET A 57 1.82 0.65 11.16
CA MET A 57 0.67 0.27 10.38
C MET A 57 0.11 -1.05 10.87
N LYS A 58 0.98 -2.00 11.16
CA LYS A 58 0.56 -3.29 11.63
C LYS A 58 -0.13 -3.19 12.99
N ARG A 59 0.40 -2.34 13.86
CA ARG A 59 -0.19 -2.15 15.18
C ARG A 59 -1.56 -1.50 15.11
N ASP A 60 -1.69 -0.47 14.27
CA ASP A 60 -2.94 0.27 14.17
C ASP A 60 -3.95 -0.39 13.25
N LEU A 61 -3.49 -1.30 12.40
CA LEU A 61 -4.35 -2.04 11.47
C LEU A 61 -4.15 -3.52 11.73
N PRO A 62 -4.74 -4.03 12.80
CA PRO A 62 -4.42 -5.40 13.24
C PRO A 62 -4.80 -6.50 12.26
N ALA A 63 -5.72 -6.24 11.36
CA ALA A 63 -6.08 -7.22 10.35
C ALA A 63 -5.26 -7.09 9.08
N SER A 64 -4.14 -6.35 9.13
CA SER A 64 -3.29 -6.19 7.97
C SER A 64 -2.25 -7.31 7.91
N GLU A 65 -1.81 -7.61 6.68
CA GLU A 65 -0.73 -8.56 6.49
C GLU A 65 0.20 -8.00 5.43
N LEU A 66 1.45 -8.38 5.54
CA LEU A 66 2.49 -7.90 4.65
C LEU A 66 2.62 -8.87 3.48
N TYR A 67 2.70 -8.34 2.29
CA TYR A 67 2.88 -9.15 1.09
C TYR A 67 4.09 -8.59 0.34
N LEU A 68 5.09 -9.44 0.12
CA LEU A 68 6.32 -9.00 -0.52
C LEU A 68 6.25 -9.23 -2.01
N ILE A 69 6.46 -8.17 -2.76
CA ILE A 69 6.46 -8.22 -4.21
C ILE A 69 7.91 -8.34 -4.68
N GLU A 70 8.19 -9.34 -5.47
CA GLU A 70 9.55 -9.61 -5.92
C GLU A 70 9.79 -9.21 -7.35
N GLU A 71 8.78 -9.22 -8.18
CA GLU A 71 8.94 -8.87 -9.57
C GLU A 71 7.82 -7.97 -10.04
N ASN A 72 8.12 -7.18 -11.05
CA ASN A 72 7.10 -6.40 -11.70
C ASN A 72 6.62 -7.20 -12.91
N SER A 73 5.76 -8.14 -12.68
CA SER A 73 5.29 -8.99 -13.75
C SER A 73 3.79 -9.20 -13.62
N PHE A 74 3.20 -9.56 -14.74
CA PHE A 74 1.78 -9.86 -14.77
C PHE A 74 1.46 -11.04 -13.85
N SER A 75 2.34 -12.03 -13.84
CA SER A 75 2.16 -13.19 -12.96
C SER A 75 2.10 -12.78 -11.49
N GLU A 76 2.99 -11.91 -11.10
CA GLU A 76 3.02 -11.45 -9.71
C GLU A 76 1.73 -10.72 -9.36
N ALA A 77 1.27 -9.87 -10.28
CA ALA A 77 0.02 -9.14 -10.05
C ALA A 77 -1.16 -10.08 -9.96
N MET A 78 -1.19 -11.11 -10.79
CA MET A 78 -2.29 -12.06 -10.73
C MET A 78 -2.26 -12.90 -9.48
N GLU A 79 -1.06 -13.26 -9.00
CA GLU A 79 -0.94 -13.99 -7.76
C GLU A 79 -1.46 -13.16 -6.59
N LEU A 80 -1.11 -11.88 -6.58
CA LEU A 80 -1.60 -11.00 -5.54
C LEU A 80 -3.12 -10.82 -5.63
N ALA A 81 -3.64 -10.69 -6.84
CA ALA A 81 -5.08 -10.56 -7.02
C ALA A 81 -5.80 -11.81 -6.51
N LYS A 82 -5.22 -12.97 -6.78
CA LYS A 82 -5.79 -14.22 -6.30
C LYS A 82 -5.78 -14.28 -4.79
N HIS A 83 -4.68 -13.85 -4.18
CA HIS A 83 -4.56 -13.79 -2.73
C HIS A 83 -5.65 -12.89 -2.14
N ILE A 84 -5.87 -11.74 -2.77
CA ILE A 84 -6.89 -10.80 -2.34
C ILE A 84 -8.27 -11.47 -2.35
N CYS A 85 -8.58 -12.14 -3.44
CA CYS A 85 -9.90 -12.75 -3.57
C CYS A 85 -10.08 -13.93 -2.61
N MET A 86 -9.04 -14.72 -2.44
CA MET A 86 -9.17 -15.92 -1.61
C MET A 86 -9.22 -15.61 -0.13
N ARG A 87 -8.67 -14.50 0.28
CA ARG A 87 -8.64 -14.15 1.69
C ARG A 87 -9.57 -13.01 2.04
N ASP A 88 -10.43 -12.63 1.09
CA ASP A 88 -11.41 -11.58 1.33
C ASP A 88 -10.78 -10.28 1.79
N VAL A 89 -9.67 -9.93 1.18
CA VAL A 89 -8.99 -8.68 1.48
C VAL A 89 -9.86 -7.52 1.00
N GLU A 90 -9.97 -6.49 1.81
CA GLU A 90 -10.86 -5.38 1.52
C GLU A 90 -10.15 -4.11 1.06
N VAL A 91 -8.88 -4.00 1.34
CA VAL A 91 -8.09 -2.82 0.95
C VAL A 91 -6.67 -3.28 0.68
N ILE A 92 -6.04 -2.72 -0.36
CA ILE A 92 -4.64 -2.99 -0.60
C ILE A 92 -3.87 -1.68 -0.51
N ILE A 93 -2.77 -1.70 0.21
CA ILE A 93 -1.89 -0.54 0.37
C ILE A 93 -0.56 -0.90 -0.26
N GLY A 94 -0.17 -0.17 -1.31
CA GLY A 94 1.11 -0.38 -1.95
C GLY A 94 2.12 0.62 -1.42
N VAL A 95 3.22 0.13 -0.89
CA VAL A 95 4.27 0.99 -0.34
C VAL A 95 5.57 0.68 -1.08
N GLY A 96 6.06 1.62 -1.84
CA GLY A 96 7.29 1.38 -2.56
C GLY A 96 7.44 2.23 -3.79
N GLY A 97 8.33 1.79 -4.67
CA GLY A 97 8.56 2.48 -5.93
C GLY A 97 7.59 2.00 -6.99
N GLY A 98 7.86 2.42 -8.23
CA GLY A 98 6.94 2.16 -9.33
C GLY A 98 6.62 0.69 -9.52
N ARG A 99 7.62 -0.18 -9.35
CA ARG A 99 7.39 -1.61 -9.55
C ARG A 99 6.34 -2.17 -8.59
N VAL A 100 6.49 -1.84 -7.31
CA VAL A 100 5.55 -2.31 -6.31
C VAL A 100 4.18 -1.71 -6.53
N LEU A 101 4.17 -0.41 -6.83
CA LEU A 101 2.90 0.29 -6.97
C LEU A 101 2.11 -0.20 -8.17
N ASP A 102 2.81 -0.54 -9.26
CA ASP A 102 2.13 -1.06 -10.44
C ASP A 102 1.47 -2.40 -10.16
N VAL A 103 2.20 -3.29 -9.49
CA VAL A 103 1.66 -4.61 -9.17
C VAL A 103 0.48 -4.49 -8.23
N ALA A 104 0.63 -3.66 -7.18
CA ALA A 104 -0.44 -3.51 -6.21
C ALA A 104 -1.68 -2.86 -6.84
N LYS A 105 -1.46 -1.88 -7.69
CA LYS A 105 -2.57 -1.21 -8.36
C LYS A 105 -3.35 -2.18 -9.24
N TYR A 106 -2.62 -2.97 -10.02
CA TYR A 106 -3.27 -3.91 -10.92
C TYR A 106 -4.05 -4.97 -10.14
N ALA A 107 -3.44 -5.47 -9.06
CA ALA A 107 -4.10 -6.47 -8.23
C ALA A 107 -5.37 -5.91 -7.58
N GLY A 108 -5.29 -4.68 -7.12
CA GLY A 108 -6.46 -4.04 -6.52
C GLY A 108 -7.57 -3.83 -7.54
N PHE A 109 -7.19 -3.45 -8.75
CA PHE A 109 -8.15 -3.27 -9.83
C PHE A 109 -8.85 -4.60 -10.17
N VAL A 110 -8.07 -5.65 -10.32
CA VAL A 110 -8.65 -6.97 -10.64
C VAL A 110 -9.52 -7.46 -9.49
N GLY A 111 -9.09 -7.25 -8.25
CA GLY A 111 -9.84 -7.68 -7.09
C GLY A 111 -11.00 -6.77 -6.75
N LYS A 112 -11.10 -5.63 -7.44
CA LYS A 112 -12.19 -4.66 -7.22
C LYS A 112 -12.24 -4.13 -5.80
N ILE A 113 -11.07 -3.86 -5.24
CA ILE A 113 -10.98 -3.27 -3.91
C ILE A 113 -10.21 -1.96 -3.99
N PRO A 114 -10.38 -1.08 -3.01
CA PRO A 114 -9.64 0.17 -2.99
C PRO A 114 -8.15 -0.05 -2.93
N TYR A 115 -7.42 0.78 -3.66
CA TYR A 115 -5.97 0.72 -3.72
C TYR A 115 -5.44 2.04 -3.17
N ILE A 116 -4.56 1.95 -2.18
CA ILE A 116 -3.91 3.11 -1.60
C ILE A 116 -2.45 3.06 -1.98
N CYS A 117 -1.96 4.16 -2.52
CA CYS A 117 -0.61 4.23 -3.04
C CYS A 117 0.23 5.09 -2.12
N VAL A 118 1.29 4.52 -1.59
CA VAL A 118 2.24 5.25 -0.75
C VAL A 118 3.58 5.20 -1.45
N PRO A 119 3.86 6.16 -2.32
CA PRO A 119 5.12 6.13 -3.07
C PRO A 119 6.28 6.46 -2.14
N THR A 120 7.38 5.76 -2.35
CA THR A 120 8.57 6.00 -1.57
C THR A 120 9.62 6.62 -2.47
N THR A 121 9.26 7.72 -3.07
CA THR A 121 10.23 8.43 -3.90
C THR A 121 11.41 8.84 -3.08
N LEU A 122 11.20 8.97 -1.79
CA LEU A 122 12.30 9.27 -0.93
C LEU A 122 13.39 8.23 -1.02
N SER A 123 12.99 6.96 -1.11
CA SER A 123 14.00 5.94 -1.24
C SER A 123 14.72 6.08 -2.56
N ASN A 124 14.02 6.46 -3.60
CA ASN A 124 14.67 6.70 -4.86
C ASN A 124 15.57 7.91 -4.78
N ASP A 125 15.10 8.94 -4.15
CA ASP A 125 15.92 10.10 -3.99
C ASP A 125 17.11 9.82 -3.16
N SER A 126 16.95 9.07 -2.11
CA SER A 126 18.11 8.76 -1.30
C SER A 126 19.08 7.89 -2.08
N LEU A 127 18.56 7.11 -3.00
CA LEU A 127 19.46 6.35 -3.85
C LEU A 127 20.13 7.24 -4.85
N SER A 128 19.42 8.18 -5.38
CA SER A 128 19.98 9.06 -6.36
C SER A 128 20.81 10.14 -5.72
N SER A 129 20.57 10.42 -4.50
CA SER A 129 21.28 11.49 -3.83
C SER A 129 22.45 10.97 -3.07
#